data_2c7181f45474fdf5d34e1fba1d1d53f9
#
_entry.id   2c7181f45474fdf5d34e1fba1d1d53f9
#
_cell.length_a   1.000
_cell.length_b   1.000
_cell.length_c   1.000
_cell.angle_alpha   90.00
_cell.angle_beta   90.00
_cell.angle_gamma   90.00
#
_symmetry.space_group_name_H-M   'P 1'
#
loop_
_entity.id
_entity.type
_entity.pdbx_description
1 polymer ?
#
loop_
_entity_poly.entity_id
_entity_poly.type
_entity_poly.pdbx_seq_one_letter_code
_entity_poly.pdbx_strand_id
1 'polypeptide(L)'
;TAKIIVLDPKEKFSKQALFMEGWENHYPGMVEWIPTSISGGVKNVNVESMEIEAVLDTFKADAASVVPAQKAGAIAAAAGLTNDTGWCPIKPETMQSAMDDNVYVLGDASIAAAMPKSGFSANSQAKVCANAVRGALTGSKVFPARFANTCWSTIAPGDGVKVGARYKPGEGKIAATEKFISQTGESAEVRKETYEESFGWYDGITADIFG
;
A
#
# COMPACT_ATOMS: atom_id res chain seq x y z
N THR A 1 -15.45 22.58 16.14
CA THR A 1 -15.24 21.96 14.81
C THR A 1 -13.83 21.42 14.79
N ALA A 2 -13.65 20.14 14.47
CA ALA A 2 -12.32 19.53 14.35
C ALA A 2 -11.66 19.98 13.03
N LYS A 3 -10.35 20.16 13.04
CA LYS A 3 -9.53 20.37 11.86
C LYS A 3 -8.49 19.24 11.77
N ILE A 4 -8.30 18.68 10.59
CA ILE A 4 -7.32 17.63 10.32
C ILE A 4 -6.23 18.25 9.45
N ILE A 5 -4.98 18.17 9.92
CA ILE A 5 -3.80 18.58 9.15
C ILE A 5 -3.02 17.34 8.77
N VAL A 6 -2.77 17.17 7.47
CA VAL A 6 -1.96 16.08 6.94
C VAL A 6 -0.61 16.63 6.50
N LEU A 7 0.45 16.30 7.23
CA LEU A 7 1.84 16.64 6.87
C LEU A 7 2.43 15.51 6.02
N ASP A 8 2.53 15.72 4.71
CA ASP A 8 3.02 14.69 3.78
C ASP A 8 4.52 14.91 3.48
N PRO A 9 5.38 13.88 3.59
CA PRO A 9 6.79 13.97 3.19
C PRO A 9 6.97 14.08 1.67
N LYS A 10 5.89 14.09 0.89
CA LYS A 10 5.88 14.14 -0.57
C LYS A 10 5.13 15.36 -1.10
N GLU A 11 5.33 15.63 -2.39
CA GLU A 11 4.63 16.69 -3.13
C GLU A 11 3.28 16.22 -3.69
N LYS A 12 3.05 14.92 -3.73
CA LYS A 12 1.81 14.31 -4.26
C LYS A 12 1.59 12.94 -3.62
N PHE A 13 0.33 12.56 -3.49
CA PHE A 13 -0.05 11.23 -3.04
C PHE A 13 -1.01 10.53 -4.02
N SER A 14 -1.12 9.21 -3.87
CA SER A 14 -1.99 8.40 -4.74
C SER A 14 -3.46 8.80 -4.61
N LYS A 15 -4.16 8.96 -5.72
CA LYS A 15 -5.58 9.37 -5.77
C LYS A 15 -5.85 10.78 -5.22
N GLN A 16 -4.86 11.66 -5.19
CA GLN A 16 -4.97 12.99 -4.57
C GLN A 16 -6.19 13.78 -5.05
N ALA A 17 -6.42 13.87 -6.36
CA ALA A 17 -7.57 14.61 -6.88
C ALA A 17 -8.92 14.05 -6.39
N LEU A 18 -9.02 12.71 -6.27
CA LEU A 18 -10.22 12.05 -5.74
C LEU A 18 -10.45 12.32 -4.26
N PHE A 19 -9.36 12.33 -3.45
CA PHE A 19 -9.46 12.70 -2.05
C PHE A 19 -9.82 14.16 -1.85
N MET A 20 -9.20 15.07 -2.61
CA MET A 20 -9.49 16.51 -2.54
C MET A 20 -10.95 16.80 -2.91
N GLU A 21 -11.46 16.18 -3.98
CA GLU A 21 -12.88 16.26 -4.36
C GLU A 21 -13.81 15.75 -3.24
N GLY A 22 -13.51 14.59 -2.68
CA GLY A 22 -14.31 13.99 -1.63
C GLY A 22 -14.26 14.78 -0.32
N TRP A 23 -13.10 15.32 0.06
CA TRP A 23 -12.98 16.17 1.24
C TRP A 23 -13.74 17.47 1.10
N GLU A 24 -13.72 18.09 -0.09
CA GLU A 24 -14.51 19.29 -0.33
C GLU A 24 -16.03 19.00 -0.26
N ASN A 25 -16.46 17.86 -0.80
CA ASN A 25 -17.88 17.48 -0.80
C ASN A 25 -18.42 17.11 0.59
N HIS A 26 -17.64 16.35 1.40
CA HIS A 26 -18.11 15.79 2.67
C HIS A 26 -17.61 16.54 3.90
N TYR A 27 -16.46 17.19 3.81
CA TYR A 27 -15.75 17.81 4.93
C TYR A 27 -15.17 19.18 4.58
N PRO A 28 -16.00 20.12 4.02
CA PRO A 28 -15.49 21.41 3.51
C PRO A 28 -14.76 22.19 4.60
N GLY A 29 -13.52 22.57 4.31
CA GLY A 29 -12.68 23.34 5.22
C GLY A 29 -12.13 22.57 6.43
N MET A 30 -12.43 21.28 6.59
CA MET A 30 -11.97 20.48 7.74
C MET A 30 -10.61 19.81 7.52
N VAL A 31 -10.26 19.46 6.29
CA VAL A 31 -9.02 18.75 5.97
C VAL A 31 -8.07 19.69 5.23
N GLU A 32 -6.86 19.82 5.74
CA GLU A 32 -5.77 20.57 5.12
C GLU A 32 -4.59 19.62 4.86
N TRP A 33 -4.20 19.52 3.60
CA TRP A 33 -3.02 18.75 3.21
C TRP A 33 -1.85 19.69 2.91
N ILE A 34 -0.73 19.44 3.57
CA ILE A 34 0.48 20.28 3.50
C ILE A 34 1.63 19.42 2.95
N PRO A 35 2.12 19.69 1.73
CA PRO A 35 3.25 18.99 1.13
C PRO A 35 4.58 19.37 1.80
N THR A 36 5.62 18.57 1.52
CA THR A 36 6.95 18.82 2.07
C THR A 36 7.55 20.14 1.62
N SER A 37 7.24 20.65 0.44
CA SER A 37 7.68 21.98 -0.04
C SER A 37 7.18 23.13 0.83
N ILE A 38 6.07 22.93 1.56
CA ILE A 38 5.48 23.94 2.46
C ILE A 38 5.96 23.72 3.89
N SER A 39 5.94 22.47 4.40
CA SER A 39 6.32 22.18 5.80
C SER A 39 7.82 21.93 5.99
N GLY A 40 8.53 21.60 4.94
CA GLY A 40 9.91 21.12 4.98
C GLY A 40 10.06 19.69 5.54
N GLY A 41 8.94 19.00 5.80
CA GLY A 41 8.91 17.68 6.41
C GLY A 41 8.98 17.69 7.93
N VAL A 42 8.44 16.62 8.54
CA VAL A 42 8.43 16.45 10.00
C VAL A 42 9.82 16.04 10.49
N LYS A 43 10.34 16.74 11.48
CA LYS A 43 11.64 16.48 12.14
C LYS A 43 11.49 15.75 13.45
N ASN A 44 10.53 16.16 14.28
CA ASN A 44 10.34 15.67 15.62
C ASN A 44 8.88 15.65 16.02
N VAL A 45 8.53 14.76 16.93
CA VAL A 45 7.22 14.70 17.56
C VAL A 45 7.43 14.65 19.07
N ASN A 46 6.98 15.69 19.76
CA ASN A 46 6.98 15.74 21.19
C ASN A 46 5.64 15.23 21.73
N VAL A 47 5.66 14.03 22.30
CA VAL A 47 4.44 13.36 22.80
C VAL A 47 3.90 13.98 24.10
N GLU A 48 4.73 14.68 24.87
CA GLU A 48 4.30 15.34 26.12
C GLU A 48 3.59 16.64 25.85
N SER A 49 4.12 17.49 24.94
CA SER A 49 3.49 18.75 24.57
C SER A 49 2.47 18.60 23.41
N MET A 50 2.41 17.42 22.79
CA MET A 50 1.61 17.15 21.58
C MET A 50 1.96 18.10 20.43
N GLU A 51 3.25 18.38 20.25
CA GLU A 51 3.79 19.25 19.21
C GLU A 51 4.51 18.41 18.15
N ILE A 52 4.18 18.72 16.88
CA ILE A 52 4.82 18.17 15.70
C ILE A 52 5.69 19.26 15.09
N GLU A 53 6.99 19.14 15.22
CA GLU A 53 7.97 20.07 14.69
C GLU A 53 8.29 19.68 13.23
N ALA A 54 7.91 20.52 12.29
CA ALA A 54 8.37 20.48 10.91
C ALA A 54 9.56 21.43 10.71
N VAL A 55 10.19 21.41 9.54
CA VAL A 55 11.36 22.29 9.27
C VAL A 55 10.98 23.76 9.31
N LEU A 56 9.81 24.10 8.78
CA LEU A 56 9.38 25.47 8.56
C LEU A 56 8.27 25.92 9.53
N ASP A 57 7.67 25.00 10.30
CA ASP A 57 6.59 25.33 11.23
C ASP A 57 6.47 24.30 12.37
N THR A 58 5.67 24.63 13.39
CA THR A 58 5.34 23.72 14.51
C THR A 58 3.83 23.65 14.66
N PHE A 59 3.31 22.41 14.70
CA PHE A 59 1.88 22.13 14.79
C PHE A 59 1.56 21.55 16.17
N LYS A 60 0.62 22.14 16.88
CA LYS A 60 0.07 21.57 18.11
C LYS A 60 -1.22 20.83 17.80
N ALA A 61 -1.35 19.61 18.30
CA ALA A 61 -2.50 18.75 18.03
C ALA A 61 -3.10 18.16 19.31
N ASP A 62 -4.42 17.95 19.31
CA ASP A 62 -5.10 17.20 20.38
C ASP A 62 -4.91 15.70 20.21
N ALA A 63 -4.68 15.24 18.98
CA ALA A 63 -4.31 13.87 18.62
C ALA A 63 -3.39 13.86 17.41
N ALA A 64 -2.41 12.95 17.38
CA ALA A 64 -1.48 12.80 16.27
C ALA A 64 -1.35 11.32 15.85
N SER A 65 -1.47 11.06 14.55
CA SER A 65 -1.18 9.76 13.94
C SER A 65 0.11 9.89 13.12
N VAL A 66 1.18 9.26 13.58
CA VAL A 66 2.51 9.36 12.97
C VAL A 66 2.85 8.08 12.26
N VAL A 67 3.15 8.18 10.97
CA VAL A 67 3.61 7.05 10.14
C VAL A 67 5.12 7.21 9.91
N PRO A 68 5.97 6.48 10.65
CA PRO A 68 7.42 6.57 10.50
C PRO A 68 7.90 5.91 9.20
N ALA A 69 9.15 6.18 8.83
CA ALA A 69 9.82 5.44 7.76
C ALA A 69 9.84 3.94 8.06
N GLN A 70 9.55 3.13 7.06
CA GLN A 70 9.38 1.68 7.19
C GLN A 70 10.50 0.91 6.48
N LYS A 71 10.77 -0.29 6.97
CA LYS A 71 11.69 -1.27 6.38
C LYS A 71 11.14 -2.68 6.61
N ALA A 72 11.74 -3.69 6.01
CA ALA A 72 11.43 -5.08 6.31
C ALA A 72 11.65 -5.40 7.80
N GLY A 73 10.90 -6.36 8.32
CA GLY A 73 11.04 -6.79 9.71
C GLY A 73 12.47 -7.22 10.04
N ALA A 74 12.90 -7.03 11.30
CA ALA A 74 14.27 -7.26 11.71
C ALA A 74 14.78 -8.69 11.40
N ILE A 75 13.90 -9.68 11.40
CA ILE A 75 14.23 -11.06 11.03
C ILE A 75 14.78 -11.18 9.60
N ALA A 76 14.31 -10.38 8.67
CA ALA A 76 14.77 -10.42 7.29
C ALA A 76 16.24 -9.98 7.17
N ALA A 77 16.63 -8.91 7.88
CA ALA A 77 18.02 -8.46 7.94
C ALA A 77 18.91 -9.45 8.71
N ALA A 78 18.44 -9.98 9.84
CA ALA A 78 19.16 -10.97 10.63
C ALA A 78 19.42 -12.27 9.85
N ALA A 79 18.51 -12.64 8.97
CA ALA A 79 18.65 -13.81 8.09
C ALA A 79 19.45 -13.54 6.79
N GLY A 80 19.98 -12.33 6.60
CA GLY A 80 20.74 -11.96 5.41
C GLY A 80 19.90 -11.86 4.13
N LEU A 81 18.58 -11.62 4.24
CA LEU A 81 17.66 -11.62 3.11
C LEU A 81 17.41 -10.22 2.52
N THR A 82 17.92 -9.16 3.17
CA THR A 82 17.76 -7.77 2.71
C THR A 82 18.96 -7.32 1.88
N ASN A 83 18.72 -6.40 0.95
CA ASN A 83 19.79 -5.61 0.34
C ASN A 83 20.02 -4.31 1.12
N ASP A 84 20.87 -3.41 0.60
CA ASP A 84 21.22 -2.12 1.22
C ASP A 84 20.02 -1.18 1.42
N THR A 85 18.90 -1.41 0.76
CA THR A 85 17.67 -0.65 0.97
C THR A 85 16.88 -1.09 2.21
N GLY A 86 17.27 -2.19 2.85
CA GLY A 86 16.56 -2.80 3.97
C GLY A 86 15.33 -3.62 3.58
N TRP A 87 15.13 -3.90 2.28
CA TRP A 87 14.05 -4.72 1.75
C TRP A 87 14.60 -6.00 1.09
N CYS A 88 13.75 -7.01 0.92
CA CYS A 88 14.14 -8.33 0.40
C CYS A 88 13.98 -8.38 -1.13
N PRO A 89 15.06 -8.52 -1.91
CA PRO A 89 14.97 -8.77 -3.34
C PRO A 89 14.44 -10.18 -3.61
N ILE A 90 13.59 -10.33 -4.62
CA ILE A 90 12.91 -11.59 -4.98
C ILE A 90 12.99 -11.87 -6.47
N LYS A 91 12.85 -13.15 -6.83
CA LYS A 91 12.62 -13.62 -8.21
C LYS A 91 11.13 -13.43 -8.54
N PRO A 92 10.79 -12.65 -9.54
CA PRO A 92 9.39 -12.25 -9.79
C PRO A 92 8.49 -13.41 -10.22
N GLU A 93 9.06 -14.51 -10.73
CA GLU A 93 8.31 -15.68 -11.20
C GLU A 93 7.80 -16.57 -10.05
N THR A 94 8.43 -16.49 -8.87
CA THR A 94 8.24 -17.46 -7.80
C THR A 94 8.09 -16.86 -6.41
N MET A 95 8.45 -15.58 -6.21
CA MET A 95 8.66 -14.93 -4.92
C MET A 95 9.84 -15.52 -4.10
N GLN A 96 10.68 -16.36 -4.72
CA GLN A 96 11.91 -16.88 -4.11
C GLN A 96 12.86 -15.73 -3.83
N SER A 97 13.55 -15.74 -2.70
CA SER A 97 14.58 -14.75 -2.37
C SER A 97 15.68 -14.75 -3.43
N ALA A 98 16.20 -13.56 -3.76
CA ALA A 98 17.40 -13.47 -4.58
C ALA A 98 18.70 -13.70 -3.77
N MET A 99 18.60 -13.79 -2.43
CA MET A 99 19.73 -13.96 -1.53
C MET A 99 19.92 -15.42 -1.08
N ASP A 100 18.83 -16.22 -1.05
CA ASP A 100 18.84 -17.63 -0.66
C ASP A 100 17.77 -18.40 -1.42
N ASP A 101 18.18 -19.43 -2.17
CA ASP A 101 17.30 -20.23 -3.02
C ASP A 101 16.31 -21.12 -2.25
N ASN A 102 16.49 -21.32 -0.96
CA ASN A 102 15.58 -22.11 -0.14
C ASN A 102 14.54 -21.27 0.60
N VAL A 103 14.62 -19.93 0.47
CA VAL A 103 13.75 -18.98 1.15
C VAL A 103 12.85 -18.27 0.16
N TYR A 104 11.60 -18.07 0.54
CA TYR A 104 10.62 -17.29 -0.21
C TYR A 104 10.18 -16.10 0.62
N VAL A 105 10.07 -14.91 0.01
CA VAL A 105 9.67 -13.68 0.69
C VAL A 105 8.53 -13.03 -0.09
N LEU A 106 7.44 -12.73 0.62
CA LEU A 106 6.27 -12.09 0.04
C LEU A 106 5.73 -10.99 0.95
N GLY A 107 4.75 -10.25 0.47
CA GLY A 107 4.15 -9.13 1.19
C GLY A 107 5.09 -7.93 1.28
N ASP A 108 4.88 -7.12 2.31
CA ASP A 108 5.54 -5.82 2.45
C ASP A 108 7.06 -5.88 2.58
N ALA A 109 7.61 -7.00 3.06
CA ALA A 109 9.06 -7.19 3.14
C ALA A 109 9.74 -7.29 1.76
N SER A 110 9.02 -7.72 0.73
CA SER A 110 9.58 -7.98 -0.60
C SER A 110 9.73 -6.71 -1.46
N ILE A 111 10.73 -6.74 -2.36
CA ILE A 111 10.86 -5.74 -3.44
C ILE A 111 10.03 -6.24 -4.62
N ALA A 112 8.73 -5.97 -4.60
CA ALA A 112 7.78 -6.38 -5.63
C ALA A 112 7.61 -5.35 -6.77
N ALA A 113 8.55 -4.45 -6.95
CA ALA A 113 8.65 -3.45 -8.01
C ALA A 113 7.36 -2.62 -8.19
N ALA A 114 6.59 -2.87 -9.26
CA ALA A 114 5.38 -2.09 -9.56
C ALA A 114 4.19 -2.39 -8.64
N MET A 115 4.23 -3.50 -7.86
CA MET A 115 3.15 -3.81 -6.92
C MET A 115 3.28 -2.96 -5.66
N PRO A 116 2.19 -2.34 -5.19
CA PRO A 116 2.21 -1.63 -3.91
C PRO A 116 2.30 -2.62 -2.74
N LYS A 117 2.76 -2.13 -1.59
CA LYS A 117 2.71 -2.86 -0.32
C LYS A 117 1.28 -2.77 0.22
N SER A 118 0.55 -3.88 0.16
CA SER A 118 -0.85 -3.98 0.60
C SER A 118 -1.23 -5.42 0.91
N GLY A 119 -2.28 -5.62 1.70
CA GLY A 119 -2.81 -6.96 2.00
C GLY A 119 -3.24 -7.72 0.75
N PHE A 120 -3.86 -7.04 -0.23
CA PHE A 120 -4.22 -7.65 -1.51
C PHE A 120 -2.97 -8.13 -2.28
N SER A 121 -1.95 -7.28 -2.39
CA SER A 121 -0.68 -7.67 -3.01
C SER A 121 -0.06 -8.88 -2.32
N ALA A 122 -0.03 -8.88 -0.98
CA ALA A 122 0.52 -9.99 -0.19
C ALA A 122 -0.24 -11.30 -0.43
N ASN A 123 -1.58 -11.29 -0.41
CA ASN A 123 -2.42 -12.44 -0.72
C ASN A 123 -2.17 -12.96 -2.16
N SER A 124 -2.12 -12.05 -3.13
CA SER A 124 -1.83 -12.40 -4.52
C SER A 124 -0.43 -13.04 -4.69
N GLN A 125 0.57 -12.49 -4.01
CA GLN A 125 1.94 -13.02 -3.98
C GLN A 125 2.00 -14.38 -3.28
N ALA A 126 1.23 -14.58 -2.21
CA ALA A 126 1.15 -15.85 -1.49
C ALA A 126 0.66 -17.00 -2.38
N LYS A 127 -0.32 -16.75 -3.24
CA LYS A 127 -0.84 -17.74 -4.20
C LYS A 127 0.23 -18.15 -5.24
N VAL A 128 1.01 -17.19 -5.73
CA VAL A 128 2.15 -17.46 -6.63
C VAL A 128 3.25 -18.22 -5.90
N CYS A 129 3.61 -17.79 -4.71
CA CYS A 129 4.62 -18.45 -3.86
C CYS A 129 4.23 -19.91 -3.55
N ALA A 130 3.00 -20.15 -3.10
CA ALA A 130 2.51 -21.50 -2.79
C ALA A 130 2.57 -22.43 -4.01
N ASN A 131 2.20 -21.92 -5.20
CA ASN A 131 2.32 -22.69 -6.44
C ASN A 131 3.79 -23.04 -6.77
N ALA A 132 4.71 -22.10 -6.56
CA ALA A 132 6.14 -22.32 -6.78
C ALA A 132 6.74 -23.32 -5.77
N VAL A 133 6.46 -23.18 -4.48
CA VAL A 133 6.90 -24.08 -3.41
C VAL A 133 6.37 -25.49 -3.64
N ARG A 134 5.07 -25.64 -3.95
CA ARG A 134 4.49 -26.94 -4.30
C ARG A 134 5.24 -27.59 -5.46
N GLY A 135 5.52 -26.83 -6.53
CA GLY A 135 6.28 -27.34 -7.67
C GLY A 135 7.69 -27.81 -7.30
N ALA A 136 8.39 -27.03 -6.49
CA ALA A 136 9.74 -27.35 -6.01
C ALA A 136 9.76 -28.63 -5.15
N LEU A 137 8.75 -28.84 -4.29
CA LEU A 137 8.69 -30.00 -3.40
C LEU A 137 8.19 -31.28 -4.07
N THR A 138 7.31 -31.18 -5.08
CA THR A 138 6.61 -32.33 -5.64
C THR A 138 6.95 -32.63 -7.10
N GLY A 139 7.72 -31.78 -7.77
CA GLY A 139 7.94 -31.84 -9.22
C GLY A 139 6.68 -31.54 -10.05
N SER A 140 5.59 -31.04 -9.42
CA SER A 140 4.36 -30.73 -10.14
C SER A 140 4.50 -29.45 -10.99
N LYS A 141 3.67 -29.34 -12.02
CA LYS A 141 3.67 -28.18 -12.92
C LYS A 141 3.46 -26.88 -12.16
N VAL A 142 4.35 -25.90 -12.37
CA VAL A 142 4.22 -24.53 -11.90
C VAL A 142 3.56 -23.71 -13.00
N PHE A 143 2.49 -22.98 -12.65
CA PHE A 143 1.80 -22.09 -13.57
C PHE A 143 2.52 -20.74 -13.65
N PRO A 144 2.45 -20.04 -14.81
CA PRO A 144 3.02 -18.70 -14.95
C PRO A 144 2.48 -17.74 -13.89
N ALA A 145 3.38 -17.03 -13.23
CA ALA A 145 3.01 -16.06 -12.21
C ALA A 145 2.13 -14.92 -12.78
N ARG A 146 1.03 -14.64 -12.10
CA ARG A 146 0.14 -13.52 -12.36
C ARG A 146 -0.28 -12.94 -11.02
N PHE A 147 -0.28 -11.61 -10.95
CA PHE A 147 -0.60 -10.91 -9.72
C PHE A 147 -1.67 -9.86 -9.99
N ALA A 148 -2.35 -9.47 -8.93
CA ALA A 148 -3.31 -8.39 -8.94
C ALA A 148 -3.20 -7.59 -7.64
N ASN A 149 -3.63 -6.34 -7.71
CA ASN A 149 -3.88 -5.51 -6.54
C ASN A 149 -4.99 -4.52 -6.84
N THR A 150 -5.83 -4.28 -5.85
CA THR A 150 -6.77 -3.16 -5.78
C THR A 150 -6.67 -2.54 -4.39
N CYS A 151 -6.56 -1.22 -4.33
CA CYS A 151 -6.60 -0.46 -3.09
C CYS A 151 -7.86 0.41 -3.13
N TRP A 152 -8.83 0.07 -2.28
CA TRP A 152 -9.99 0.91 -2.02
C TRP A 152 -9.65 1.96 -0.97
N SER A 153 -10.29 3.10 -1.05
CA SER A 153 -10.26 4.13 -0.02
C SER A 153 -11.66 4.65 0.19
N THR A 154 -12.13 4.55 1.41
CA THR A 154 -13.38 5.15 1.86
C THR A 154 -13.16 6.63 2.12
N ILE A 155 -13.88 7.48 1.41
CA ILE A 155 -13.87 8.94 1.62
C ILE A 155 -14.90 9.29 2.71
N ALA A 156 -16.11 8.74 2.55
CA ALA A 156 -17.22 8.89 3.49
C ALA A 156 -18.10 7.63 3.46
N PRO A 157 -19.03 7.42 4.39
CA PRO A 157 -20.02 6.36 4.27
C PRO A 157 -20.76 6.41 2.93
N GLY A 158 -20.69 5.34 2.16
CA GLY A 158 -21.27 5.25 0.82
C GLY A 158 -20.46 5.94 -0.30
N ASP A 159 -19.25 6.42 0.00
CA ASP A 159 -18.37 7.05 -0.98
C ASP A 159 -16.99 6.42 -0.96
N GLY A 160 -16.66 5.65 -1.99
CA GLY A 160 -15.38 4.95 -2.15
C GLY A 160 -14.71 5.24 -3.48
N VAL A 161 -13.38 5.20 -3.47
CA VAL A 161 -12.52 5.26 -4.66
C VAL A 161 -11.56 4.10 -4.67
N LYS A 162 -11.10 3.70 -5.86
CA LYS A 162 -10.15 2.60 -6.01
C LYS A 162 -9.04 2.91 -7.00
N VAL A 163 -7.91 2.26 -6.82
CA VAL A 163 -6.84 2.15 -7.80
C VAL A 163 -6.32 0.73 -7.79
N GLY A 164 -6.02 0.20 -8.95
CA GLY A 164 -5.51 -1.16 -9.03
C GLY A 164 -4.77 -1.44 -10.32
N ALA A 165 -4.19 -2.63 -10.37
CA ALA A 165 -3.54 -3.14 -11.57
C ALA A 165 -3.47 -4.67 -11.57
N ARG A 166 -3.25 -5.23 -12.77
CA ARG A 166 -2.78 -6.59 -12.99
C ARG A 166 -1.29 -6.57 -13.27
N TYR A 167 -0.58 -7.62 -12.88
CA TYR A 167 0.86 -7.66 -13.02
C TYR A 167 1.33 -9.04 -13.49
N LYS A 168 2.52 -9.06 -14.10
CA LYS A 168 3.23 -10.27 -14.45
C LYS A 168 4.75 -10.06 -14.35
N PRO A 169 5.57 -11.12 -14.26
CA PRO A 169 7.00 -11.01 -14.43
C PRO A 169 7.37 -10.50 -15.83
N GLY A 170 8.40 -9.64 -15.88
CA GLY A 170 8.96 -9.12 -17.12
C GLY A 170 10.26 -8.36 -16.84
N GLU A 171 11.30 -8.63 -17.62
CA GLU A 171 12.61 -7.95 -17.49
C GLU A 171 13.19 -8.02 -16.06
N GLY A 172 13.08 -9.19 -15.40
CA GLY A 172 13.62 -9.42 -14.05
C GLY A 172 12.85 -8.73 -12.91
N LYS A 173 11.67 -8.19 -13.16
CA LYS A 173 10.82 -7.52 -12.14
C LYS A 173 9.34 -7.81 -12.37
N ILE A 174 8.52 -7.53 -11.37
CA ILE A 174 7.06 -7.55 -11.52
C ILE A 174 6.64 -6.22 -12.18
N ALA A 175 5.98 -6.32 -13.34
CA ALA A 175 5.55 -5.19 -14.14
C ALA A 175 4.03 -5.13 -14.25
N ALA A 176 3.45 -3.93 -14.21
CA ALA A 176 2.02 -3.72 -14.43
C ALA A 176 1.68 -3.92 -15.91
N THR A 177 0.59 -4.64 -16.18
CA THR A 177 0.09 -4.91 -17.54
C THR A 177 -1.22 -4.20 -17.83
N GLU A 178 -2.02 -3.97 -16.81
CA GLU A 178 -3.32 -3.30 -16.89
C GLU A 178 -3.47 -2.45 -15.64
N LYS A 179 -3.91 -1.20 -15.79
CA LYS A 179 -4.09 -0.27 -14.67
C LYS A 179 -5.48 0.35 -14.76
N PHE A 180 -6.08 0.60 -13.60
CA PHE A 180 -7.35 1.30 -13.48
C PHE A 180 -7.35 2.19 -12.23
N ILE A 181 -8.12 3.26 -12.27
CA ILE A 181 -8.31 4.20 -11.16
C ILE A 181 -9.67 4.87 -11.32
N SER A 182 -10.37 5.10 -10.22
CA SER A 182 -11.57 5.94 -10.16
C SER A 182 -11.29 7.31 -10.76
N GLN A 183 -12.31 7.95 -11.31
CA GLN A 183 -12.21 9.26 -11.94
C GLN A 183 -12.89 10.33 -11.05
N THR A 184 -12.44 11.56 -11.13
CA THR A 184 -13.18 12.69 -10.57
C THR A 184 -14.50 12.87 -11.30
N GLY A 185 -15.54 13.30 -10.58
CA GLY A 185 -16.89 13.48 -11.16
C GLY A 185 -17.65 12.17 -11.42
N GLU A 186 -17.19 11.02 -10.93
CA GLU A 186 -18.00 9.78 -10.95
C GLU A 186 -19.32 9.99 -10.21
N SER A 187 -20.41 9.35 -10.68
CA SER A 187 -21.71 9.45 -10.03
C SER A 187 -21.72 8.84 -8.64
N ALA A 188 -22.67 9.26 -7.81
CA ALA A 188 -22.83 8.74 -6.44
C ALA A 188 -23.08 7.21 -6.45
N GLU A 189 -23.74 6.68 -7.48
CA GLU A 189 -23.97 5.24 -7.64
C GLU A 189 -22.67 4.48 -7.85
N VAL A 190 -21.80 4.95 -8.75
CA VAL A 190 -20.47 4.35 -9.02
C VAL A 190 -19.59 4.41 -7.78
N ARG A 191 -19.61 5.52 -7.05
CA ARG A 191 -18.87 5.73 -5.81
C ARG A 191 -19.36 4.79 -4.71
N LYS A 192 -20.68 4.59 -4.63
CA LYS A 192 -21.28 3.66 -3.68
C LYS A 192 -20.94 2.20 -4.02
N GLU A 193 -21.01 1.80 -5.27
CA GLU A 193 -20.59 0.47 -5.71
C GLU A 193 -19.13 0.21 -5.35
N THR A 194 -18.24 1.18 -5.59
CA THR A 194 -16.82 1.08 -5.23
C THR A 194 -16.62 0.96 -3.72
N TYR A 195 -17.42 1.65 -2.91
CA TYR A 195 -17.43 1.53 -1.46
C TYR A 195 -17.84 0.11 -1.01
N GLU A 196 -18.92 -0.43 -1.58
CA GLU A 196 -19.44 -1.76 -1.27
C GLU A 196 -18.48 -2.88 -1.72
N GLU A 197 -17.79 -2.75 -2.85
CA GLU A 197 -16.75 -3.68 -3.30
C GLU A 197 -15.66 -3.91 -2.23
N SER A 198 -15.33 -2.90 -1.43
CA SER A 198 -14.30 -3.01 -0.40
C SER A 198 -14.66 -4.03 0.69
N PHE A 199 -15.93 -4.14 1.03
CA PHE A 199 -16.41 -5.14 1.99
C PHE A 199 -16.40 -6.54 1.38
N GLY A 200 -16.84 -6.70 0.13
CA GLY A 200 -16.76 -7.98 -0.57
C GLY A 200 -15.33 -8.49 -0.72
N TRP A 201 -14.36 -7.58 -0.93
CA TRP A 201 -12.96 -7.95 -0.88
C TRP A 201 -12.52 -8.42 0.51
N TYR A 202 -12.93 -7.71 1.57
CA TYR A 202 -12.60 -8.08 2.94
C TYR A 202 -13.15 -9.48 3.30
N ASP A 203 -14.40 -9.75 2.96
CA ASP A 203 -15.02 -11.07 3.14
C ASP A 203 -14.26 -12.15 2.37
N GLY A 204 -13.89 -11.87 1.12
CA GLY A 204 -13.14 -12.79 0.29
C GLY A 204 -11.74 -13.10 0.83
N ILE A 205 -10.97 -12.09 1.30
CA ILE A 205 -9.62 -12.33 1.83
C ILE A 205 -9.67 -13.04 3.20
N THR A 206 -10.66 -12.75 4.03
CA THR A 206 -10.83 -13.45 5.30
C THR A 206 -11.19 -14.92 5.09
N ALA A 207 -12.04 -15.22 4.12
CA ALA A 207 -12.33 -16.61 3.73
C ALA A 207 -11.08 -17.32 3.16
N ASP A 208 -10.26 -16.66 2.36
CA ASP A 208 -8.99 -17.21 1.85
C ASP A 208 -8.00 -17.57 2.99
N ILE A 209 -8.01 -16.83 4.10
CA ILE A 209 -7.03 -16.98 5.19
C ILE A 209 -7.55 -17.94 6.27
N PHE A 210 -8.82 -17.87 6.60
CA PHE A 210 -9.39 -18.57 7.77
C PHE A 210 -10.37 -19.69 7.41
N GLY A 211 -10.76 -19.84 6.16
CA GLY A 211 -11.62 -20.91 5.64
C GLY A 211 -13.08 -20.54 5.64
#